data_36e97ced08723a7f8deb171e8d6c803c
#
_entry.id   36e97ced08723a7f8deb171e8d6c803c
#
_cell.length_a   1.000
_cell.length_b   1.000
_cell.length_c   1.000
_cell.angle_alpha   90.00
_cell.angle_beta   90.00
_cell.angle_gamma   90.00
#
_symmetry.space_group_name_H-M   'P 1'
#
loop_
_entity.id
_entity.type
_entity.pdbx_description
1 polymer ?
#
loop_
_entity_poly.entity_id
_entity_poly.type
_entity_poly.pdbx_seq_one_letter_code
_entity_poly.pdbx_strand_id
1 'polypeptide(L)'
;DRLGFEDGERIESPMISKSIERAQKKVEENNFGIRKHLLEYDDVMNKQRTVIYEKRRHALMGERIGMDITNVIWDRIISILDKNDYEGVKEEFMKVLAMESPFDQEEFENSTKDTLEERAFQDAMAAFKRHTERIQADAYPVIKQVQESQGEMFERILVPITDGRNMYQIPCNLKNAYKTEGASVVKEFEKTVMLRIIDDNWKENLRQLDELRHSVQNASYEQKDPLLIFKLESVKLWDNMIDDMNNRIASVLMRCQ
;
A
#
# COMPACT_ATOMS: atom_id res chain seq x y z
N ASP A 1 8.58 32.91 53.49
CA ASP A 1 9.13 34.04 54.29
C ASP A 1 8.38 35.37 54.14
N ARG A 2 7.73 35.69 52.99
CA ARG A 2 6.94 36.95 52.86
C ARG A 2 5.53 36.88 53.44
N LEU A 3 5.01 35.70 53.78
CA LEU A 3 3.66 35.48 54.30
C LEU A 3 3.65 34.99 55.77
N GLY A 4 4.83 34.89 56.41
CA GLY A 4 4.93 34.60 57.86
C GLY A 4 4.56 33.16 58.26
N PHE A 5 4.60 32.20 57.37
CA PHE A 5 4.35 30.79 57.66
C PHE A 5 5.65 30.07 58.01
N GLU A 6 5.62 29.19 59.01
CA GLU A 6 6.71 28.29 59.35
C GLU A 6 6.76 27.07 58.42
N ASP A 7 7.97 26.50 58.26
CA ASP A 7 8.18 25.33 57.42
C ASP A 7 7.37 24.12 57.95
N GLY A 8 6.40 23.62 57.15
CA GLY A 8 5.49 22.53 57.53
C GLY A 8 4.09 22.99 58.00
N GLU A 9 3.83 24.29 58.08
CA GLU A 9 2.53 24.80 58.44
C GLU A 9 1.49 24.63 57.32
N ARG A 10 0.30 24.13 57.65
CA ARG A 10 -0.79 23.89 56.71
C ARG A 10 -1.50 25.19 56.37
N ILE A 11 -1.41 25.64 55.15
CA ILE A 11 -2.05 26.86 54.68
C ILE A 11 -3.54 26.57 54.43
N GLU A 12 -4.39 26.89 55.37
CA GLU A 12 -5.85 26.77 55.27
C GLU A 12 -6.49 28.11 54.88
N SER A 13 -6.31 28.54 53.66
CA SER A 13 -6.98 29.73 53.13
C SER A 13 -7.92 29.36 51.98
N PRO A 14 -9.24 29.64 52.08
CA PRO A 14 -10.19 29.39 51.02
C PRO A 14 -9.83 30.08 49.70
N MET A 15 -9.12 31.18 49.75
CA MET A 15 -8.65 31.95 48.60
C MET A 15 -7.51 31.20 47.88
N ILE A 16 -6.57 30.62 48.64
CA ILE A 16 -5.46 29.83 48.11
C ILE A 16 -5.98 28.50 47.53
N SER A 17 -6.88 27.82 48.25
CA SER A 17 -7.52 26.59 47.75
C SER A 17 -8.25 26.80 46.44
N LYS A 18 -9.05 27.87 46.31
CA LYS A 18 -9.71 28.24 45.04
C LYS A 18 -8.72 28.60 43.91
N SER A 19 -7.59 29.21 44.25
CA SER A 19 -6.56 29.55 43.28
C SER A 19 -5.86 28.28 42.73
N ILE A 20 -5.56 27.34 43.63
CA ILE A 20 -4.99 26.04 43.28
C ILE A 20 -5.97 25.23 42.41
N GLU A 21 -7.25 25.16 42.81
CA GLU A 21 -8.30 24.48 42.04
C GLU A 21 -8.44 25.05 40.61
N ARG A 22 -8.45 26.40 40.50
CA ARG A 22 -8.47 27.04 39.17
C ARG A 22 -7.24 26.70 38.33
N ALA A 23 -6.05 26.69 38.95
CA ALA A 23 -4.81 26.35 38.28
C ALA A 23 -4.83 24.88 37.83
N GLN A 24 -5.26 23.95 38.68
CA GLN A 24 -5.41 22.53 38.34
C GLN A 24 -6.40 22.33 37.20
N LYS A 25 -7.58 22.97 37.26
CA LYS A 25 -8.58 22.91 36.20
C LYS A 25 -8.04 23.42 34.86
N LYS A 26 -7.30 24.51 34.86
CA LYS A 26 -6.68 25.06 33.66
C LYS A 26 -5.63 24.12 33.07
N VAL A 27 -4.82 23.46 33.90
CA VAL A 27 -3.86 22.44 33.46
C VAL A 27 -4.57 21.22 32.90
N GLU A 28 -5.65 20.76 33.52
CA GLU A 28 -6.46 19.64 33.07
C GLU A 28 -7.14 19.93 31.72
N GLU A 29 -7.73 21.12 31.56
CA GLU A 29 -8.32 21.58 30.28
C GLU A 29 -7.27 21.62 29.16
N ASN A 30 -6.07 22.13 29.46
CA ASN A 30 -4.97 22.16 28.49
C ASN A 30 -4.52 20.74 28.10
N ASN A 31 -4.32 19.86 29.08
CA ASN A 31 -3.94 18.47 28.86
C ASN A 31 -5.03 17.69 28.09
N PHE A 32 -6.30 17.98 28.38
CA PHE A 32 -7.41 17.41 27.61
C PHE A 32 -7.39 17.86 26.16
N GLY A 33 -7.16 19.14 25.89
CA GLY A 33 -7.01 19.67 24.54
C GLY A 33 -5.88 18.98 23.76
N ILE A 34 -4.71 18.83 24.39
CA ILE A 34 -3.56 18.12 23.77
C ILE A 34 -3.93 16.67 23.44
N ARG A 35 -4.52 15.93 24.40
CA ARG A 35 -4.93 14.53 24.18
C ARG A 35 -5.98 14.42 23.08
N LYS A 36 -6.95 15.33 23.04
CA LYS A 36 -7.98 15.37 21.99
C LYS A 36 -7.33 15.55 20.60
N HIS A 37 -6.42 16.49 20.45
CA HIS A 37 -5.71 16.69 19.20
C HIS A 37 -4.90 15.46 18.77
N LEU A 38 -4.21 14.80 19.70
CA LEU A 38 -3.49 13.55 19.39
C LEU A 38 -4.43 12.47 18.84
N LEU A 39 -5.60 12.28 19.47
CA LEU A 39 -6.60 11.33 18.98
C LEU A 39 -7.13 11.67 17.58
N GLU A 40 -7.30 12.96 17.27
CA GLU A 40 -7.76 13.39 15.95
C GLU A 40 -6.73 13.12 14.83
N TYR A 41 -5.43 13.21 15.12
CA TYR A 41 -4.36 12.76 14.22
C TYR A 41 -4.36 11.23 14.06
N ASP A 42 -4.46 10.51 15.15
CA ASP A 42 -4.47 9.04 15.16
C ASP A 42 -5.68 8.47 14.43
N ASP A 43 -6.82 9.15 14.43
CA ASP A 43 -8.04 8.75 13.72
C ASP A 43 -7.82 8.66 12.21
N VAL A 44 -7.08 9.61 11.64
CA VAL A 44 -6.74 9.60 10.20
C VAL A 44 -5.89 8.37 9.88
N MET A 45 -4.84 8.14 10.68
CA MET A 45 -3.94 7.00 10.51
C MET A 45 -4.66 5.67 10.70
N ASN A 46 -5.58 5.56 11.65
CA ASN A 46 -6.35 4.36 11.92
C ASN A 46 -7.31 3.99 10.78
N LYS A 47 -7.94 4.98 10.15
CA LYS A 47 -8.77 4.75 8.95
C LYS A 47 -7.96 4.17 7.81
N GLN A 48 -6.83 4.76 7.50
CA GLN A 48 -5.91 4.27 6.47
C GLN A 48 -5.39 2.85 6.80
N ARG A 49 -5.00 2.63 8.07
CA ARG A 49 -4.53 1.32 8.55
C ARG A 49 -5.58 0.22 8.33
N THR A 50 -6.84 0.50 8.63
CA THR A 50 -7.92 -0.47 8.45
C THR A 50 -8.00 -0.94 7.01
N VAL A 51 -7.99 -0.01 6.04
CA VAL A 51 -8.05 -0.35 4.61
C VAL A 51 -6.84 -1.16 4.16
N ILE A 52 -5.64 -0.77 4.58
CA ILE A 52 -4.40 -1.50 4.23
C ILE A 52 -4.38 -2.91 4.85
N TYR A 53 -4.83 -3.05 6.09
CA TYR A 53 -4.87 -4.35 6.76
C TYR A 53 -5.91 -5.29 6.14
N GLU A 54 -7.01 -4.76 5.62
CA GLU A 54 -7.97 -5.55 4.85
C GLU A 54 -7.36 -6.03 3.52
N LYS A 55 -6.72 -5.16 2.75
CA LYS A 55 -5.98 -5.53 1.53
C LYS A 55 -4.91 -6.59 1.82
N ARG A 56 -4.13 -6.38 2.88
CA ARG A 56 -3.10 -7.32 3.32
C ARG A 56 -3.69 -8.67 3.73
N ARG A 57 -4.82 -8.67 4.44
CA ARG A 57 -5.53 -9.89 4.83
C ARG A 57 -6.02 -10.67 3.61
N HIS A 58 -6.62 -10.01 2.63
CA HIS A 58 -7.04 -10.65 1.38
C HIS A 58 -5.86 -11.33 0.68
N ALA A 59 -4.75 -10.63 0.53
CA ALA A 59 -3.54 -11.18 -0.04
C ALA A 59 -3.00 -12.37 0.77
N LEU A 60 -2.95 -12.27 2.12
CA LEU A 60 -2.43 -13.31 3.00
C LEU A 60 -3.27 -14.59 2.94
N MET A 61 -4.59 -14.47 2.96
CA MET A 61 -5.50 -15.63 2.93
C MET A 61 -5.63 -16.24 1.53
N GLY A 62 -5.16 -15.56 0.50
CA GLY A 62 -5.29 -16.00 -0.89
C GLY A 62 -6.72 -15.91 -1.43
N GLU A 63 -7.63 -15.33 -0.64
CA GLU A 63 -8.99 -15.06 -1.03
C GLU A 63 -9.03 -13.82 -1.92
N ARG A 64 -9.69 -13.90 -3.08
CA ARG A 64 -9.91 -12.78 -4.02
C ARG A 64 -8.65 -12.14 -4.64
N ILE A 65 -7.45 -12.73 -4.49
CA ILE A 65 -6.21 -12.19 -5.09
C ILE A 65 -6.42 -11.89 -6.58
N GLY A 66 -7.01 -12.80 -7.33
CA GLY A 66 -7.30 -12.60 -8.74
C GLY A 66 -8.17 -11.36 -9.01
N MET A 67 -9.19 -11.11 -8.16
CA MET A 67 -10.02 -9.89 -8.27
C MET A 67 -9.22 -8.63 -7.92
N ASP A 68 -8.40 -8.69 -6.88
CA ASP A 68 -7.58 -7.55 -6.47
C ASP A 68 -6.56 -7.19 -7.56
N ILE A 69 -5.92 -8.18 -8.20
CA ILE A 69 -5.01 -7.97 -9.33
C ILE A 69 -5.76 -7.40 -10.53
N THR A 70 -6.95 -7.95 -10.84
CA THR A 70 -7.80 -7.44 -11.92
C THR A 70 -8.15 -5.96 -11.71
N ASN A 71 -8.54 -5.58 -10.48
CA ASN A 71 -8.82 -4.20 -10.14
C ASN A 71 -7.59 -3.31 -10.25
N VAL A 72 -6.41 -3.78 -9.80
CA VAL A 72 -5.15 -3.04 -9.93
C VAL A 72 -4.81 -2.77 -11.40
N ILE A 73 -4.94 -3.77 -12.27
CA ILE A 73 -4.68 -3.61 -13.71
C ILE A 73 -5.70 -2.62 -14.32
N TRP A 74 -6.97 -2.74 -13.97
CA TRP A 74 -8.02 -1.83 -14.42
C TRP A 74 -7.75 -0.38 -14.00
N ASP A 75 -7.53 -0.14 -12.71
CA ASP A 75 -7.22 1.20 -12.18
C ASP A 75 -5.98 1.81 -12.85
N ARG A 76 -5.00 0.95 -13.18
CA ARG A 76 -3.78 1.39 -13.85
C ARG A 76 -4.05 1.83 -15.27
N ILE A 77 -4.85 1.08 -16.03
CA ILE A 77 -5.24 1.43 -17.40
C ILE A 77 -5.99 2.76 -17.42
N ILE A 78 -7.01 2.93 -16.56
CA ILE A 78 -7.74 4.19 -16.44
C ILE A 78 -6.76 5.34 -16.17
N SER A 79 -5.88 5.17 -15.19
CA SER A 79 -4.91 6.22 -14.82
C SER A 79 -3.94 6.57 -15.95
N ILE A 80 -3.53 5.60 -16.76
CA ILE A 80 -2.65 5.83 -17.92
C ILE A 80 -3.40 6.60 -19.01
N LEU A 81 -4.62 6.18 -19.34
CA LEU A 81 -5.43 6.83 -20.38
C LEU A 81 -5.89 8.24 -19.99
N ASP A 82 -6.10 8.51 -18.70
CA ASP A 82 -6.53 9.82 -18.21
C ASP A 82 -5.42 10.88 -18.16
N LYS A 83 -4.20 10.44 -17.92
CA LYS A 83 -3.09 11.35 -17.62
C LYS A 83 -2.17 11.63 -18.80
N ASN A 84 -2.30 10.87 -19.89
CA ASN A 84 -1.33 10.89 -20.97
C ASN A 84 -1.99 11.14 -22.33
N ASP A 85 -1.20 11.73 -23.25
CA ASP A 85 -1.45 11.71 -24.67
C ASP A 85 -1.06 10.35 -25.29
N TYR A 86 -1.25 10.19 -26.58
CA TYR A 86 -0.99 8.91 -27.27
C TYR A 86 0.45 8.39 -27.05
N GLU A 87 1.46 9.26 -27.19
CA GLU A 87 2.86 8.84 -26.99
C GLU A 87 3.14 8.48 -25.53
N GLY A 88 2.61 9.26 -24.59
CA GLY A 88 2.71 8.94 -23.16
C GLY A 88 2.01 7.63 -22.81
N VAL A 89 0.87 7.35 -23.42
CA VAL A 89 0.18 6.04 -23.26
C VAL A 89 1.05 4.90 -23.72
N LYS A 90 1.68 5.00 -24.90
CA LYS A 90 2.62 3.96 -25.40
C LYS A 90 3.78 3.71 -24.44
N GLU A 91 4.39 4.79 -23.95
CA GLU A 91 5.49 4.68 -23.00
C GLU A 91 5.06 4.02 -21.69
N GLU A 92 3.93 4.43 -21.12
CA GLU A 92 3.44 3.88 -19.86
C GLU A 92 2.94 2.43 -19.99
N PHE A 93 2.32 2.06 -21.11
CA PHE A 93 1.96 0.66 -21.37
C PHE A 93 3.22 -0.23 -21.42
N MET A 94 4.25 0.19 -22.11
CA MET A 94 5.52 -0.55 -22.15
C MET A 94 6.21 -0.58 -20.78
N LYS A 95 6.19 0.54 -20.06
CA LYS A 95 6.90 0.69 -18.79
C LYS A 95 6.18 0.03 -17.61
N VAL A 96 4.85 0.07 -17.56
CA VAL A 96 4.07 -0.45 -16.44
C VAL A 96 3.50 -1.83 -16.74
N LEU A 97 2.86 -2.00 -17.91
CA LEU A 97 2.17 -3.23 -18.27
C LEU A 97 3.04 -4.19 -19.09
N ALA A 98 4.27 -3.79 -19.44
CA ALA A 98 5.20 -4.56 -20.26
C ALA A 98 4.57 -5.08 -21.57
N MET A 99 3.68 -4.28 -22.15
CA MET A 99 2.99 -4.58 -23.41
C MET A 99 2.98 -3.37 -24.33
N GLU A 100 2.87 -3.60 -25.64
CA GLU A 100 2.63 -2.54 -26.60
C GLU A 100 1.23 -1.97 -26.45
N SER A 101 1.04 -0.70 -26.87
CA SER A 101 -0.30 -0.10 -26.91
C SER A 101 -1.19 -0.91 -27.86
N PRO A 102 -2.42 -1.29 -27.42
CA PRO A 102 -3.33 -2.09 -28.23
C PRO A 102 -4.03 -1.30 -29.34
N PHE A 103 -3.79 -0.01 -29.44
CA PHE A 103 -4.39 0.88 -30.44
C PHE A 103 -3.33 1.79 -31.07
N ASP A 104 -3.57 2.18 -32.31
CA ASP A 104 -2.80 3.21 -33.00
C ASP A 104 -3.30 4.63 -32.68
N GLN A 105 -2.62 5.64 -33.24
CA GLN A 105 -2.97 7.04 -32.96
C GLN A 105 -4.35 7.42 -33.48
N GLU A 106 -4.73 6.94 -34.66
CA GLU A 106 -6.04 7.25 -35.28
C GLU A 106 -7.19 6.67 -34.42
N GLU A 107 -7.02 5.45 -33.96
CA GLU A 107 -7.97 4.77 -33.08
C GLU A 107 -8.06 5.45 -31.72
N PHE A 108 -6.92 5.87 -31.13
CA PHE A 108 -6.86 6.59 -29.87
C PHE A 108 -7.61 7.93 -29.92
N GLU A 109 -7.47 8.68 -31.01
CA GLU A 109 -8.11 10.00 -31.20
C GLU A 109 -9.61 9.90 -31.53
N ASN A 110 -10.04 8.86 -32.19
CA ASN A 110 -11.42 8.71 -32.71
C ASN A 110 -12.34 7.82 -31.86
N SER A 111 -11.78 7.02 -30.94
CA SER A 111 -12.56 6.12 -30.09
C SER A 111 -13.04 6.81 -28.81
N THR A 112 -14.15 6.29 -28.25
CA THR A 112 -14.58 6.72 -26.93
C THR A 112 -13.65 6.18 -25.85
N LYS A 113 -13.53 6.90 -24.75
CA LYS A 113 -12.69 6.50 -23.63
C LYS A 113 -13.07 5.10 -23.12
N ASP A 114 -14.36 4.81 -22.95
CA ASP A 114 -14.84 3.51 -22.49
C ASP A 114 -14.37 2.37 -23.40
N THR A 115 -14.38 2.60 -24.71
CA THR A 115 -13.92 1.60 -25.71
C THR A 115 -12.42 1.33 -25.58
N LEU A 116 -11.64 2.40 -25.40
CA LEU A 116 -10.18 2.28 -25.21
C LEU A 116 -9.85 1.54 -23.91
N GLU A 117 -10.54 1.89 -22.81
CA GLU A 117 -10.37 1.25 -21.50
C GLU A 117 -10.67 -0.25 -21.57
N GLU A 118 -11.82 -0.62 -22.13
CA GLU A 118 -12.23 -2.02 -22.23
C GLU A 118 -11.29 -2.84 -23.08
N ARG A 119 -10.88 -2.33 -24.25
CA ARG A 119 -9.93 -3.02 -25.14
C ARG A 119 -8.56 -3.17 -24.49
N ALA A 120 -8.03 -2.10 -23.91
CA ALA A 120 -6.76 -2.13 -23.21
C ALA A 120 -6.77 -3.14 -22.05
N PHE A 121 -7.89 -3.21 -21.33
CA PHE A 121 -8.05 -4.16 -20.25
C PHE A 121 -8.08 -5.62 -20.72
N GLN A 122 -8.82 -5.92 -21.79
CA GLN A 122 -8.86 -7.28 -22.37
C GLN A 122 -7.46 -7.72 -22.81
N ASP A 123 -6.71 -6.85 -23.48
CA ASP A 123 -5.35 -7.16 -23.94
C ASP A 123 -4.36 -7.29 -22.77
N ALA A 124 -4.47 -6.44 -21.74
CA ALA A 124 -3.66 -6.54 -20.54
C ALA A 124 -3.93 -7.84 -19.77
N MET A 125 -5.19 -8.23 -19.63
CA MET A 125 -5.54 -9.50 -18.96
C MET A 125 -5.08 -10.71 -19.78
N ALA A 126 -5.15 -10.66 -21.10
CA ALA A 126 -4.59 -11.69 -21.97
C ALA A 126 -3.05 -11.77 -21.84
N ALA A 127 -2.36 -10.64 -21.76
CA ALA A 127 -0.92 -10.58 -21.50
C ALA A 127 -0.57 -11.16 -20.14
N PHE A 128 -1.27 -10.76 -19.09
CA PHE A 128 -1.10 -11.29 -17.74
C PHE A 128 -1.26 -12.82 -17.68
N LYS A 129 -2.30 -13.34 -18.32
CA LYS A 129 -2.52 -14.78 -18.43
C LYS A 129 -1.34 -15.50 -19.12
N ARG A 130 -0.84 -14.97 -20.23
CA ARG A 130 0.33 -15.53 -20.92
C ARG A 130 1.57 -15.56 -20.03
N HIS A 131 1.80 -14.50 -19.24
CA HIS A 131 2.92 -14.45 -18.28
C HIS A 131 2.80 -15.50 -17.18
N THR A 132 1.62 -15.64 -16.58
CA THR A 132 1.39 -16.64 -15.53
C THR A 132 1.50 -18.07 -16.04
N GLU A 133 1.00 -18.35 -17.25
CA GLU A 133 1.15 -19.66 -17.92
C GLU A 133 2.62 -19.97 -18.22
N ARG A 134 3.42 -18.98 -18.60
CA ARG A 134 4.85 -19.13 -18.81
C ARG A 134 5.59 -19.47 -17.52
N ILE A 135 5.36 -18.71 -16.44
CA ILE A 135 5.95 -19.01 -15.12
C ILE A 135 5.63 -20.46 -14.71
N GLN A 136 4.37 -20.88 -14.90
CA GLN A 136 3.95 -22.24 -14.60
C GLN A 136 4.70 -23.28 -15.44
N ALA A 137 4.79 -23.06 -16.75
CA ALA A 137 5.45 -23.96 -17.69
C ALA A 137 6.96 -24.08 -17.44
N ASP A 138 7.62 -22.99 -17.07
CA ASP A 138 9.06 -22.97 -16.80
C ASP A 138 9.39 -23.58 -15.43
N ALA A 139 8.53 -23.39 -14.43
CA ALA A 139 8.74 -23.91 -13.07
C ALA A 139 8.45 -25.42 -12.96
N TYR A 140 7.43 -25.93 -13.65
CA TYR A 140 6.95 -27.29 -13.46
C TYR A 140 7.96 -28.40 -13.73
N PRO A 141 8.76 -28.38 -14.82
CA PRO A 141 9.78 -29.40 -15.08
C PRO A 141 10.80 -29.54 -13.93
N VAL A 142 11.21 -28.41 -13.36
CA VAL A 142 12.16 -28.40 -12.23
C VAL A 142 11.51 -28.95 -10.97
N ILE A 143 10.28 -28.54 -10.68
CA ILE A 143 9.48 -29.04 -9.55
C ILE A 143 9.30 -30.55 -9.65
N LYS A 144 8.98 -31.06 -10.84
CA LYS A 144 8.81 -32.48 -11.11
C LYS A 144 10.10 -33.23 -10.81
N GLN A 145 11.22 -32.77 -11.34
CA GLN A 145 12.53 -33.38 -11.12
C GLN A 145 12.89 -33.43 -9.63
N VAL A 146 12.67 -32.33 -8.88
CA VAL A 146 12.96 -32.27 -7.45
C VAL A 146 12.03 -33.20 -6.68
N GLN A 147 10.74 -33.26 -7.00
CA GLN A 147 9.79 -34.14 -6.34
C GLN A 147 10.14 -35.62 -6.56
N GLU A 148 10.52 -36.00 -7.78
CA GLU A 148 10.84 -37.41 -8.13
C GLU A 148 12.19 -37.86 -7.56
N SER A 149 13.17 -36.95 -7.42
CA SER A 149 14.51 -37.29 -6.91
C SER A 149 14.67 -37.12 -5.41
N GLN A 150 14.02 -36.10 -4.80
CA GLN A 150 14.25 -35.67 -3.41
C GLN A 150 12.96 -35.30 -2.67
N GLY A 151 11.79 -35.71 -3.16
CA GLY A 151 10.49 -35.31 -2.62
C GLY A 151 10.21 -35.72 -1.17
N GLU A 152 10.96 -36.70 -0.62
CA GLU A 152 10.89 -37.06 0.79
C GLU A 152 11.74 -36.18 1.69
N MET A 153 12.76 -35.51 1.14
CA MET A 153 13.69 -34.68 1.90
C MET A 153 13.22 -33.23 2.05
N PHE A 154 12.42 -32.71 1.10
CA PHE A 154 12.01 -31.32 1.06
C PHE A 154 10.48 -31.19 1.08
N GLU A 155 9.96 -30.55 2.12
CA GLU A 155 8.54 -30.17 2.17
C GLU A 155 8.30 -28.84 1.46
N ARG A 156 9.27 -27.90 1.55
CA ARG A 156 9.21 -26.57 0.97
C ARG A 156 10.42 -26.30 0.10
N ILE A 157 10.18 -25.61 -1.00
CA ILE A 157 11.20 -25.14 -1.95
C ILE A 157 11.07 -23.64 -2.14
N LEU A 158 12.14 -23.00 -2.60
CA LEU A 158 12.16 -21.60 -3.03
C LEU A 158 12.27 -21.59 -4.54
N VAL A 159 11.26 -21.04 -5.21
CA VAL A 159 11.25 -20.86 -6.66
C VAL A 159 11.69 -19.43 -6.97
N PRO A 160 12.81 -19.22 -7.67
CA PRO A 160 13.26 -17.90 -8.07
C PRO A 160 12.45 -17.40 -9.26
N ILE A 161 11.85 -16.22 -9.14
CA ILE A 161 11.16 -15.50 -10.21
C ILE A 161 11.78 -14.10 -10.31
N THR A 162 12.01 -13.62 -11.53
CA THR A 162 12.70 -12.34 -11.75
C THR A 162 11.89 -11.40 -12.64
N ASP A 163 12.00 -10.09 -12.37
CA ASP A 163 11.51 -9.02 -13.26
C ASP A 163 12.62 -8.44 -14.16
N GLY A 164 13.80 -9.11 -14.17
CA GLY A 164 14.99 -8.66 -14.86
C GLY A 164 15.87 -7.68 -14.04
N ARG A 165 15.38 -7.17 -12.92
CA ARG A 165 16.11 -6.29 -11.98
C ARG A 165 16.19 -6.87 -10.58
N ASN A 166 15.09 -7.43 -10.11
CA ASN A 166 14.96 -8.03 -8.79
C ASN A 166 14.69 -9.53 -8.92
N MET A 167 15.14 -10.28 -7.93
CA MET A 167 14.83 -11.69 -7.80
C MET A 167 13.90 -11.89 -6.59
N TYR A 168 12.80 -12.57 -6.84
CA TYR A 168 11.81 -12.93 -5.83
C TYR A 168 11.96 -14.42 -5.52
N GLN A 169 12.24 -14.74 -4.26
CA GLN A 169 12.31 -16.12 -3.78
C GLN A 169 10.91 -16.51 -3.28
N ILE A 170 10.20 -17.33 -4.05
CA ILE A 170 8.81 -17.69 -3.77
C ILE A 170 8.77 -19.00 -2.97
N PRO A 171 8.34 -18.99 -1.69
CA PRO A 171 8.25 -20.17 -0.88
C PRO A 171 7.02 -21.00 -1.30
N CYS A 172 7.26 -22.21 -1.80
CA CYS A 172 6.22 -23.11 -2.26
C CYS A 172 6.27 -24.45 -1.51
N ASN A 173 5.11 -25.05 -1.25
CA ASN A 173 5.04 -26.43 -0.80
C ASN A 173 5.26 -27.35 -2.01
N LEU A 174 6.31 -28.18 -1.97
CA LEU A 174 6.75 -29.02 -3.08
C LEU A 174 5.66 -29.97 -3.57
N LYS A 175 5.00 -30.67 -2.67
CA LYS A 175 3.93 -31.62 -3.00
C LYS A 175 2.75 -30.94 -3.67
N ASN A 176 2.39 -29.75 -3.19
CA ASN A 176 1.30 -28.96 -3.78
C ASN A 176 1.69 -28.42 -5.15
N ALA A 177 2.91 -27.91 -5.29
CA ALA A 177 3.42 -27.41 -6.58
C ALA A 177 3.49 -28.52 -7.64
N TYR A 178 3.91 -29.70 -7.28
CA TYR A 178 3.89 -30.89 -8.15
C TYR A 178 2.45 -31.30 -8.52
N LYS A 179 1.55 -31.41 -7.53
CA LYS A 179 0.17 -31.86 -7.72
C LYS A 179 -0.66 -30.90 -8.58
N THR A 180 -0.34 -29.62 -8.53
CA THR A 180 -1.02 -28.56 -9.30
C THR A 180 -0.30 -28.20 -10.60
N GLU A 181 0.70 -29.02 -11.00
CA GLU A 181 1.51 -28.77 -12.21
C GLU A 181 2.08 -27.36 -12.29
N GLY A 182 2.52 -26.80 -11.13
CA GLY A 182 3.10 -25.46 -11.05
C GLY A 182 2.09 -24.33 -10.83
N ALA A 183 0.77 -24.57 -10.93
CA ALA A 183 -0.22 -23.50 -10.76
C ALA A 183 -0.21 -22.86 -9.36
N SER A 184 0.16 -23.62 -8.30
CA SER A 184 0.31 -23.07 -6.95
C SER A 184 1.51 -22.13 -6.81
N VAL A 185 2.54 -22.27 -7.67
CA VAL A 185 3.69 -21.36 -7.68
C VAL A 185 3.25 -19.95 -8.11
N VAL A 186 2.42 -19.87 -9.14
CA VAL A 186 1.85 -18.59 -9.62
C VAL A 186 1.06 -17.92 -8.49
N LYS A 187 0.20 -18.65 -7.78
CA LYS A 187 -0.59 -18.12 -6.67
C LYS A 187 0.29 -17.62 -5.51
N GLU A 188 1.33 -18.37 -5.16
CA GLU A 188 2.27 -17.94 -4.12
C GLU A 188 3.14 -16.75 -4.57
N PHE A 189 3.44 -16.65 -5.87
CA PHE A 189 4.10 -15.49 -6.45
C PHE A 189 3.22 -14.24 -6.36
N GLU A 190 1.99 -14.30 -6.85
CA GLU A 190 1.02 -13.20 -6.76
C GLU A 190 0.85 -12.71 -5.31
N LYS A 191 0.67 -13.65 -4.38
CA LYS A 191 0.57 -13.38 -2.95
C LYS A 191 1.81 -12.70 -2.39
N THR A 192 2.99 -13.21 -2.72
CA THR A 192 4.26 -12.69 -2.20
C THR A 192 4.51 -11.26 -2.70
N VAL A 193 4.25 -11.02 -3.99
CA VAL A 193 4.37 -9.68 -4.59
C VAL A 193 3.42 -8.70 -3.95
N MET A 194 2.13 -9.07 -3.83
CA MET A 194 1.12 -8.22 -3.22
C MET A 194 1.49 -7.85 -1.78
N LEU A 195 1.83 -8.84 -0.95
CA LEU A 195 2.18 -8.61 0.46
C LEU A 195 3.41 -7.71 0.59
N ARG A 196 4.46 -7.97 -0.18
CA ARG A 196 5.69 -7.18 -0.12
C ARG A 196 5.46 -5.73 -0.50
N ILE A 197 4.76 -5.49 -1.60
CA ILE A 197 4.52 -4.13 -2.10
C ILE A 197 3.58 -3.36 -1.16
N ILE A 198 2.52 -4.00 -0.64
CA ILE A 198 1.62 -3.40 0.35
C ILE A 198 2.42 -2.99 1.59
N ASP A 199 3.24 -3.89 2.13
CA ASP A 199 4.01 -3.63 3.35
C ASP A 199 5.06 -2.52 3.15
N ASP A 200 5.75 -2.49 2.02
CA ASP A 200 6.75 -1.47 1.70
C ASP A 200 6.11 -0.08 1.55
N ASN A 201 5.02 0.01 0.77
CA ASN A 201 4.32 1.29 0.58
C ASN A 201 3.67 1.79 1.87
N TRP A 202 3.11 0.89 2.68
CA TRP A 202 2.54 1.27 3.96
C TRP A 202 3.57 1.81 4.95
N LYS A 203 4.74 1.17 5.04
CA LYS A 203 5.85 1.69 5.88
C LYS A 203 6.29 3.09 5.45
N GLU A 204 6.42 3.31 4.15
CA GLU A 204 6.79 4.62 3.63
C GLU A 204 5.71 5.68 3.88
N ASN A 205 4.43 5.34 3.71
CA ASN A 205 3.32 6.23 4.03
C ASN A 205 3.28 6.60 5.52
N LEU A 206 3.54 5.66 6.42
CA LEU A 206 3.63 5.94 7.86
C LEU A 206 4.76 6.94 8.16
N ARG A 207 5.93 6.77 7.52
CA ARG A 207 7.05 7.70 7.66
C ARG A 207 6.67 9.11 7.19
N GLN A 208 6.02 9.21 6.02
CA GLN A 208 5.57 10.49 5.46
C GLN A 208 4.48 11.15 6.33
N LEU A 209 3.55 10.38 6.89
CA LEU A 209 2.55 10.90 7.82
C LEU A 209 3.17 11.43 9.12
N ASP A 210 4.20 10.78 9.65
CA ASP A 210 4.92 11.27 10.81
C ASP A 210 5.68 12.57 10.50
N GLU A 211 6.33 12.68 9.35
CA GLU A 211 6.98 13.90 8.89
C GLU A 211 5.96 15.03 8.68
N LEU A 212 4.83 14.73 8.06
CA LEU A 212 3.73 15.69 7.88
C LEU A 212 3.22 16.19 9.24
N ARG A 213 3.00 15.30 10.20
CA ARG A 213 2.56 15.65 11.55
C ARG A 213 3.52 16.62 12.24
N HIS A 214 4.81 16.41 12.10
CA HIS A 214 5.82 17.32 12.63
C HIS A 214 5.85 18.67 11.89
N SER A 215 5.72 18.67 10.57
CA SER A 215 5.76 19.89 9.78
C SER A 215 4.56 20.82 10.03
N VAL A 216 3.36 20.27 10.17
CA VAL A 216 2.14 21.07 10.39
C VAL A 216 2.09 21.72 11.77
N GLN A 217 2.84 21.22 12.76
CA GLN A 217 2.95 21.88 14.06
C GLN A 217 3.56 23.29 13.95
N ASN A 218 4.42 23.50 12.96
CA ASN A 218 5.00 24.82 12.67
C ASN A 218 4.02 25.75 11.96
N ALA A 219 2.99 25.25 11.31
CA ALA A 219 1.97 26.05 10.61
C ALA A 219 1.10 26.88 11.56
N SER A 220 1.12 26.61 12.86
CA SER A 220 0.44 27.42 13.89
C SER A 220 0.89 28.88 13.88
N TYR A 221 2.10 29.17 13.43
CA TYR A 221 2.61 30.55 13.28
C TYR A 221 1.92 31.33 12.16
N GLU A 222 1.27 30.66 11.20
CA GLU A 222 0.55 31.26 10.08
C GLU A 222 -0.97 31.40 10.32
N GLN A 223 -1.44 31.24 11.54
CA GLN A 223 -2.88 31.27 11.92
C GLN A 223 -3.75 30.23 11.17
N LYS A 224 -3.16 29.17 10.65
CA LYS A 224 -3.88 28.04 10.05
C LYS A 224 -4.09 26.95 11.07
N ASP A 225 -5.19 26.21 10.94
CA ASP A 225 -5.46 25.03 11.76
C ASP A 225 -4.55 23.86 11.33
N PRO A 226 -3.58 23.44 12.17
CA PRO A 226 -2.66 22.37 11.83
C PRO A 226 -3.36 21.03 11.55
N LEU A 227 -4.46 20.75 12.24
CA LEU A 227 -5.22 19.52 12.06
C LEU A 227 -5.92 19.49 10.70
N LEU A 228 -6.48 20.62 10.27
CA LEU A 228 -7.10 20.71 8.94
C LEU A 228 -6.06 20.50 7.83
N ILE A 229 -4.89 21.12 7.95
CA ILE A 229 -3.79 20.94 7.00
C ILE A 229 -3.37 19.47 6.96
N PHE A 230 -3.17 18.87 8.13
CA PHE A 230 -2.82 17.45 8.22
C PHE A 230 -3.84 16.56 7.52
N LYS A 231 -5.14 16.77 7.76
CA LYS A 231 -6.21 15.98 7.12
C LYS A 231 -6.18 16.13 5.59
N LEU A 232 -6.01 17.33 5.08
CA LEU A 232 -5.96 17.58 3.63
C LEU A 232 -4.72 16.97 2.98
N GLU A 233 -3.55 17.18 3.57
CA GLU A 233 -2.30 16.64 3.01
C GLU A 233 -2.21 15.11 3.18
N SER A 234 -2.76 14.54 4.24
CA SER A 234 -2.81 13.09 4.44
C SER A 234 -3.64 12.36 3.38
N VAL A 235 -4.67 13.01 2.82
CA VAL A 235 -5.43 12.46 1.68
C VAL A 235 -4.54 12.39 0.43
N LYS A 236 -3.78 13.43 0.14
CA LYS A 236 -2.85 13.44 -1.00
C LYS A 236 -1.76 12.37 -0.86
N LEU A 237 -1.20 12.21 0.34
CA LEU A 237 -0.22 11.15 0.61
C LEU A 237 -0.82 9.77 0.40
N TRP A 238 -2.06 9.58 0.84
CA TRP A 238 -2.80 8.34 0.64
C TRP A 238 -3.03 8.03 -0.83
N ASP A 239 -3.53 8.99 -1.61
CA ASP A 239 -3.80 8.81 -3.04
C ASP A 239 -2.50 8.49 -3.80
N ASN A 240 -1.41 9.20 -3.50
CA ASN A 240 -0.10 8.92 -4.08
C ASN A 240 0.42 7.53 -3.71
N MET A 241 0.25 7.11 -2.45
CA MET A 241 0.65 5.77 -2.01
C MET A 241 -0.14 4.68 -2.73
N ILE A 242 -1.45 4.83 -2.88
CA ILE A 242 -2.29 3.85 -3.59
C ILE A 242 -1.90 3.80 -5.08
N ASP A 243 -1.68 4.94 -5.71
CA ASP A 243 -1.25 5.01 -7.12
C ASP A 243 0.13 4.34 -7.32
N ASP A 244 1.12 4.62 -6.45
CA ASP A 244 2.44 3.97 -6.48
C ASP A 244 2.33 2.46 -6.22
N MET A 245 1.55 2.06 -5.23
CA MET A 245 1.31 0.65 -4.91
C MET A 245 0.72 -0.11 -6.11
N ASN A 246 -0.33 0.41 -6.73
CA ASN A 246 -0.97 -0.20 -7.90
C ASN A 246 0.00 -0.25 -9.08
N ASN A 247 0.78 0.81 -9.30
CA ASN A 247 1.80 0.88 -10.34
C ASN A 247 2.88 -0.20 -10.16
N ARG A 248 3.40 -0.35 -8.95
CA ARG A 248 4.43 -1.35 -8.62
C ARG A 248 3.89 -2.77 -8.73
N ILE A 249 2.67 -3.05 -8.24
CA ILE A 249 2.04 -4.37 -8.35
C ILE A 249 1.86 -4.75 -9.82
N ALA A 250 1.25 -3.88 -10.63
CA ALA A 250 1.07 -4.13 -12.06
C ALA A 250 2.41 -4.37 -12.75
N SER A 251 3.39 -3.48 -12.53
CA SER A 251 4.70 -3.58 -13.17
C SER A 251 5.46 -4.86 -12.84
N VAL A 252 5.41 -5.34 -11.60
CA VAL A 252 6.08 -6.59 -11.19
C VAL A 252 5.35 -7.79 -11.77
N LEU A 253 4.03 -7.86 -11.63
CA LEU A 253 3.24 -9.01 -12.10
C LEU A 253 3.26 -9.16 -13.62
N MET A 254 3.34 -8.06 -14.37
CA MET A 254 3.35 -8.07 -15.84
C MET A 254 4.74 -8.33 -16.43
N ARG A 255 5.84 -8.20 -15.66
CA ARG A 255 7.21 -8.38 -16.14
C ARG A 255 7.89 -9.65 -15.71
N CYS A 256 7.46 -10.22 -14.58
CA CYS A 256 8.13 -11.39 -14.02
C CYS A 256 8.01 -12.63 -14.90
N GLN A 257 9.10 -13.39 -14.91
CA GLN A 257 9.23 -14.66 -15.63
C GLN A 257 10.13 -15.63 -14.86
#